data_b4c4ea72ac4a08fa1500a3357f7d7f9b
#
_entry.id   b4c4ea72ac4a08fa1500a3357f7d7f9b
#
_cell.length_a   1.000
_cell.length_b   1.000
_cell.length_c   1.000
_cell.angle_alpha   90.00
_cell.angle_beta   90.00
_cell.angle_gamma   90.00
#
_symmetry.space_group_name_H-M   'P 1'
#
loop_
_entity.id
_entity.type
_entity.pdbx_description
1 polymer ?
#
loop_
_entity_poly.entity_id
_entity_poly.type
_entity_poly.pdbx_seq_one_letter_code
_entity_poly.pdbx_strand_id
1 'polypeptide(L)'
;GRTSLEASSRGCAVIISNRGGLPETITNGIIIRNLNQKSVFNSIDNLINNKKNRISLQELSIKNFYLTNTFITKKIDSYRLKLSSIINFRINSINFYNEKLKILHITNFNERHNGRLFYNTGKRINNGFIRLGHSVLEFSDRDIVSYYRSINDLNGSKTLNKKLLEVISNYVPDIIVLGHADLIKSETLMRIKKNYPRIKFVQWFLDRMDTQWINNKKRFLDKIKIMDASFCTTDPKSLNLGTKTFFMPNPVDESFEKLKNFNRTDFNNDVFFAMSHGVHRGKLKKGKFDDRENFINKILLKSPDVRFDLYGMNNRQPIWADDFINAISQSKIGLNLSQGMAAKYYSSDRFAQLIGNGLLLMIDKNTKFNHFFDNDEIVMY
;
A
#
# COMPACT_ATOMS: atom_id res chain seq x y z
N GLY A 1 15.49 -10.73 -28.65
CA GLY A 1 14.41 -10.22 -28.67
C GLY A 1 13.97 -8.89 -29.22
N ARG A 2 14.40 -7.77 -28.63
CA ARG A 2 13.91 -6.43 -29.04
C ARG A 2 14.28 -6.09 -30.49
N THR A 3 15.50 -6.37 -30.89
CA THR A 3 16.02 -6.12 -32.25
C THR A 3 15.21 -6.86 -33.33
N SER A 4 14.88 -8.13 -33.13
CA SER A 4 14.06 -8.93 -34.06
C SER A 4 12.62 -8.39 -34.16
N LEU A 5 12.04 -7.94 -33.04
CA LEU A 5 10.72 -7.32 -33.00
C LEU A 5 10.70 -6.02 -33.78
N GLU A 6 11.68 -5.14 -33.55
CA GLU A 6 11.81 -3.86 -34.25
C GLU A 6 12.03 -4.04 -35.75
N ALA A 7 12.90 -4.97 -36.15
CA ALA A 7 13.14 -5.29 -37.55
C ALA A 7 11.87 -5.83 -38.23
N SER A 8 11.16 -6.78 -37.60
CA SER A 8 9.90 -7.31 -38.13
C SER A 8 8.83 -6.21 -38.27
N SER A 9 8.70 -5.32 -37.29
CA SER A 9 7.74 -4.21 -37.35
C SER A 9 8.02 -3.18 -38.45
N ARG A 10 9.27 -3.14 -38.96
CA ARG A 10 9.72 -2.28 -40.03
C ARG A 10 9.72 -2.97 -41.40
N GLY A 11 9.20 -4.20 -41.50
CA GLY A 11 9.14 -4.96 -42.73
C GLY A 11 10.48 -5.52 -43.20
N CYS A 12 11.39 -5.79 -42.27
CA CYS A 12 12.59 -6.53 -42.63
C CYS A 12 12.30 -8.03 -42.78
N ALA A 13 12.95 -8.70 -43.71
CA ALA A 13 12.99 -10.15 -43.77
C ALA A 13 13.93 -10.65 -42.68
N VAL A 14 13.40 -11.09 -41.57
CA VAL A 14 14.16 -11.43 -40.33
C VAL A 14 14.57 -12.90 -40.30
N ILE A 15 15.82 -13.18 -39.93
CA ILE A 15 16.33 -14.51 -39.64
C ILE A 15 16.63 -14.60 -38.15
N ILE A 16 16.10 -15.60 -37.45
CA ILE A 16 16.31 -15.83 -36.04
C ILE A 16 16.63 -17.29 -35.74
N SER A 17 17.19 -17.55 -34.58
CA SER A 17 17.34 -18.92 -34.07
C SER A 17 16.09 -19.38 -33.31
N ASN A 18 15.87 -20.68 -33.24
CA ASN A 18 14.83 -21.27 -32.42
C ASN A 18 15.32 -21.41 -30.95
N ARG A 19 15.71 -20.29 -30.31
CA ARG A 19 16.25 -20.27 -28.95
C ARG A 19 15.46 -19.27 -28.09
N GLY A 20 15.08 -19.70 -26.88
CA GLY A 20 14.32 -18.88 -25.93
C GLY A 20 13.06 -18.30 -26.55
N GLY A 21 12.71 -17.07 -26.23
CA GLY A 21 11.54 -16.34 -26.75
C GLY A 21 11.73 -15.68 -28.13
N LEU A 22 12.82 -15.95 -28.87
CA LEU A 22 13.04 -15.32 -30.18
C LEU A 22 11.94 -15.65 -31.20
N PRO A 23 11.43 -16.89 -31.31
CA PRO A 23 10.34 -17.20 -32.24
C PRO A 23 9.05 -16.38 -32.00
N GLU A 24 8.84 -15.93 -30.78
CA GLU A 24 7.65 -15.14 -30.41
C GLU A 24 7.76 -13.66 -30.81
N THR A 25 8.95 -13.22 -31.25
CA THR A 25 9.21 -11.80 -31.59
C THR A 25 9.03 -11.47 -33.05
N ILE A 26 8.72 -12.45 -33.88
CA ILE A 26 8.45 -12.27 -35.31
C ILE A 26 7.13 -12.90 -35.69
N THR A 27 6.46 -12.31 -36.68
CA THR A 27 5.22 -12.87 -37.25
C THR A 27 5.51 -13.61 -38.55
N ASN A 28 6.48 -13.14 -39.30
CA ASN A 28 6.97 -13.75 -40.54
C ASN A 28 8.50 -13.61 -40.61
N GLY A 29 9.19 -14.69 -40.96
CA GLY A 29 10.64 -14.72 -41.08
C GLY A 29 11.17 -16.15 -41.15
N ILE A 30 12.48 -16.29 -41.14
CA ILE A 30 13.18 -17.60 -41.18
C ILE A 30 13.60 -17.95 -39.76
N ILE A 31 13.14 -19.11 -39.25
CA ILE A 31 13.53 -19.65 -37.96
C ILE A 31 14.53 -20.80 -38.17
N ILE A 32 15.77 -20.61 -37.76
CA ILE A 32 16.80 -21.65 -37.84
C ILE A 32 16.64 -22.59 -36.66
N ARG A 33 16.21 -23.82 -36.90
CA ARG A 33 16.04 -24.84 -35.86
C ARG A 33 17.36 -25.44 -35.39
N ASN A 34 18.26 -25.76 -36.31
CA ASN A 34 19.59 -26.26 -36.00
C ASN A 34 20.63 -25.16 -36.27
N LEU A 35 20.98 -24.44 -35.22
CA LEU A 35 21.88 -23.31 -35.31
C LEU A 35 23.34 -23.76 -35.52
N ASN A 36 23.79 -23.69 -36.76
CA ASN A 36 25.16 -23.94 -37.18
C ASN A 36 25.54 -22.99 -38.33
N GLN A 37 26.83 -22.88 -38.61
CA GLN A 37 27.34 -21.96 -39.65
C GLN A 37 26.70 -22.16 -41.02
N LYS A 38 26.51 -23.43 -41.47
CA LYS A 38 25.91 -23.78 -42.74
C LYS A 38 24.44 -23.35 -42.84
N SER A 39 23.67 -23.55 -41.76
CA SER A 39 22.24 -23.17 -41.75
C SER A 39 22.08 -21.63 -41.76
N VAL A 40 22.93 -20.91 -41.06
CA VAL A 40 22.95 -19.44 -41.08
C VAL A 40 23.30 -18.95 -42.48
N PHE A 41 24.38 -19.47 -43.07
CA PHE A 41 24.82 -19.11 -44.41
C PHE A 41 23.70 -19.36 -45.45
N ASN A 42 23.13 -20.57 -45.47
CA ASN A 42 22.07 -20.90 -46.43
C ASN A 42 20.83 -20.02 -46.29
N SER A 43 20.49 -19.61 -45.06
CA SER A 43 19.35 -18.74 -44.82
C SER A 43 19.61 -17.32 -45.35
N ILE A 44 20.81 -16.80 -45.15
CA ILE A 44 21.26 -15.50 -45.67
C ILE A 44 21.35 -15.53 -47.20
N ASP A 45 21.99 -16.54 -47.74
CA ASP A 45 22.18 -16.72 -49.20
C ASP A 45 20.83 -16.80 -49.92
N ASN A 46 19.88 -17.55 -49.34
CA ASN A 46 18.51 -17.63 -49.86
C ASN A 46 17.84 -16.25 -49.91
N LEU A 47 17.95 -15.44 -48.87
CA LEU A 47 17.33 -14.11 -48.85
C LEU A 47 18.04 -13.12 -49.80
N ILE A 48 19.33 -13.26 -50.01
CA ILE A 48 20.09 -12.41 -50.96
C ILE A 48 19.72 -12.76 -52.42
N ASN A 49 19.76 -14.03 -52.78
CA ASN A 49 19.63 -14.51 -54.14
C ASN A 49 18.18 -14.74 -54.58
N ASN A 50 17.23 -14.97 -53.64
CA ASN A 50 15.83 -15.13 -53.95
C ASN A 50 15.02 -13.85 -53.61
N LYS A 51 15.04 -12.90 -54.54
CA LYS A 51 14.33 -11.60 -54.42
C LYS A 51 12.84 -11.79 -54.14
N LYS A 52 12.18 -12.75 -54.77
CA LYS A 52 10.73 -13.02 -54.62
C LYS A 52 10.41 -13.46 -53.20
N ASN A 53 11.18 -14.38 -52.62
CA ASN A 53 11.03 -14.85 -51.26
C ASN A 53 11.29 -13.72 -50.25
N ARG A 54 12.35 -12.95 -50.45
CA ARG A 54 12.68 -11.79 -49.59
C ARG A 54 11.54 -10.77 -49.53
N ILE A 55 11.03 -10.34 -50.70
CA ILE A 55 9.94 -9.36 -50.81
C ILE A 55 8.68 -9.92 -50.14
N SER A 56 8.32 -11.17 -50.40
CA SER A 56 7.17 -11.82 -49.76
C SER A 56 7.27 -11.82 -48.20
N LEU A 57 8.44 -12.13 -47.65
CA LEU A 57 8.64 -12.10 -46.21
C LEU A 57 8.57 -10.67 -45.65
N GLN A 58 9.06 -9.68 -46.36
CA GLN A 58 9.00 -8.27 -45.98
C GLN A 58 7.55 -7.75 -45.93
N GLU A 59 6.77 -8.02 -46.95
CA GLU A 59 5.35 -7.63 -47.04
C GLU A 59 4.51 -8.32 -45.99
N LEU A 60 4.71 -9.63 -45.79
CA LEU A 60 4.00 -10.40 -44.78
C LEU A 60 4.40 -9.97 -43.36
N SER A 61 5.64 -9.59 -43.11
CA SER A 61 6.08 -9.07 -41.82
C SER A 61 5.31 -7.81 -41.43
N ILE A 62 5.08 -6.87 -42.35
CA ILE A 62 4.26 -5.67 -42.11
C ILE A 62 2.78 -6.03 -41.96
N LYS A 63 2.24 -6.77 -42.94
CA LYS A 63 0.82 -7.10 -43.02
C LYS A 63 0.31 -7.86 -41.80
N ASN A 64 1.11 -8.79 -41.29
CA ASN A 64 0.71 -9.66 -40.23
C ASN A 64 1.24 -9.22 -38.83
N PHE A 65 1.91 -8.07 -38.74
CA PHE A 65 2.48 -7.61 -37.50
C PHE A 65 1.40 -7.18 -36.49
N TYR A 66 1.24 -7.95 -35.43
CA TYR A 66 0.24 -7.73 -34.39
C TYR A 66 0.82 -7.36 -33.01
N LEU A 67 2.16 -7.50 -32.83
CA LEU A 67 2.83 -7.28 -31.53
C LEU A 67 2.99 -5.77 -31.22
N THR A 68 1.88 -5.04 -31.32
CA THR A 68 1.83 -3.61 -31.01
C THR A 68 1.62 -3.37 -29.52
N ASN A 69 1.99 -2.19 -29.05
CA ASN A 69 1.73 -1.79 -27.64
C ASN A 69 0.25 -1.96 -27.29
N THR A 70 -0.66 -1.57 -28.17
CA THR A 70 -2.11 -1.71 -27.96
C THR A 70 -2.53 -3.17 -27.78
N PHE A 71 -2.01 -4.09 -28.59
CA PHE A 71 -2.30 -5.51 -28.47
C PHE A 71 -1.77 -6.09 -27.17
N ILE A 72 -0.51 -5.79 -26.83
CA ILE A 72 0.13 -6.26 -25.61
C ILE A 72 -0.61 -5.73 -24.37
N THR A 73 -0.95 -4.44 -24.36
CA THR A 73 -1.71 -3.83 -23.25
C THR A 73 -3.06 -4.53 -23.06
N LYS A 74 -3.82 -4.74 -24.14
CA LYS A 74 -5.10 -5.46 -24.07
C LYS A 74 -4.94 -6.89 -23.55
N LYS A 75 -3.87 -7.57 -23.94
CA LYS A 75 -3.57 -8.93 -23.48
C LYS A 75 -3.21 -8.96 -21.99
N ILE A 76 -2.39 -8.01 -21.52
CA ILE A 76 -2.08 -7.85 -20.10
C ILE A 76 -3.36 -7.58 -19.31
N ASP A 77 -4.20 -6.64 -19.75
CA ASP A 77 -5.46 -6.33 -19.08
C ASP A 77 -6.40 -7.54 -19.02
N SER A 78 -6.45 -8.35 -20.07
CA SER A 78 -7.25 -9.58 -20.06
C SER A 78 -6.75 -10.60 -19.04
N TYR A 79 -5.42 -10.73 -18.83
CA TYR A 79 -4.86 -11.57 -17.78
C TYR A 79 -5.10 -10.98 -16.39
N ARG A 80 -4.99 -9.67 -16.21
CA ARG A 80 -5.33 -8.99 -14.95
C ARG A 80 -6.78 -9.24 -14.56
N LEU A 81 -7.71 -9.16 -15.50
CA LEU A 81 -9.13 -9.48 -15.28
C LEU A 81 -9.34 -10.95 -14.90
N LYS A 82 -8.66 -11.89 -15.56
CA LYS A 82 -8.71 -13.32 -15.22
C LYS A 82 -8.16 -13.58 -13.82
N LEU A 83 -7.02 -13.00 -13.48
CA LEU A 83 -6.42 -13.15 -12.15
C LEU A 83 -7.31 -12.53 -11.06
N SER A 84 -7.91 -11.36 -11.32
CA SER A 84 -8.85 -10.75 -10.37
C SER A 84 -10.08 -11.59 -10.12
N SER A 85 -10.56 -12.35 -11.11
CA SER A 85 -11.69 -13.28 -10.95
C SER A 85 -11.32 -14.54 -10.15
N ILE A 86 -10.08 -15.01 -10.27
CA ILE A 86 -9.58 -16.18 -9.53
C ILE A 86 -9.33 -15.84 -8.04
N ILE A 87 -8.89 -14.62 -7.75
CA ILE A 87 -8.58 -14.18 -6.38
C ILE A 87 -9.85 -13.82 -5.59
N ASN A 88 -11.06 -13.91 -6.19
CA ASN A 88 -12.32 -13.47 -5.57
C ASN A 88 -12.29 -12.03 -5.01
N PHE A 89 -11.35 -11.21 -5.43
CA PHE A 89 -11.51 -9.77 -5.40
C PHE A 89 -12.44 -9.44 -6.58
N ARG A 90 -13.74 -9.57 -6.38
CA ARG A 90 -14.67 -8.74 -7.11
C ARG A 90 -14.38 -7.29 -6.68
N ILE A 91 -13.39 -6.69 -7.25
CA ILE A 91 -13.49 -5.31 -7.64
C ILE A 91 -14.60 -5.36 -8.68
N ASN A 92 -15.86 -5.26 -8.23
CA ASN A 92 -16.90 -4.79 -9.11
C ASN A 92 -16.23 -3.62 -9.82
N SER A 93 -16.19 -3.64 -11.14
CA SER A 93 -15.69 -2.54 -11.92
C SER A 93 -16.19 -1.28 -11.26
N ILE A 94 -15.35 -0.66 -10.45
CA ILE A 94 -15.54 0.72 -10.10
C ILE A 94 -15.39 1.35 -11.46
N ASN A 95 -16.52 1.63 -12.11
CA ASN A 95 -16.55 2.67 -13.10
C ASN A 95 -15.91 3.82 -12.33
N PHE A 96 -14.64 4.12 -12.63
CA PHE A 96 -14.04 5.36 -12.19
C PHE A 96 -14.90 6.41 -12.89
N TYR A 97 -15.98 6.78 -12.21
CA TYR A 97 -16.71 7.96 -12.57
C TYR A 97 -15.65 9.05 -12.56
N ASN A 98 -15.46 9.72 -13.68
CA ASN A 98 -14.63 10.92 -13.77
C ASN A 98 -15.16 12.05 -12.86
N GLU A 99 -16.20 11.78 -12.10
CA GLU A 99 -16.82 12.70 -11.17
C GLU A 99 -15.94 12.91 -9.96
N LYS A 100 -15.57 14.15 -9.76
CA LYS A 100 -14.80 14.58 -8.60
C LYS A 100 -15.74 14.68 -7.41
N LEU A 101 -15.47 13.90 -6.39
CA LEU A 101 -16.32 13.80 -5.19
C LEU A 101 -15.93 14.86 -4.16
N LYS A 102 -16.90 15.27 -3.37
CA LYS A 102 -16.72 16.03 -2.13
C LYS A 102 -16.60 15.03 -0.98
N ILE A 103 -15.45 14.99 -0.34
CA ILE A 103 -15.14 14.04 0.73
C ILE A 103 -14.96 14.80 2.04
N LEU A 104 -15.70 14.39 3.08
CA LEU A 104 -15.42 14.80 4.44
C LEU A 104 -14.62 13.69 5.13
N HIS A 105 -13.31 13.92 5.35
CA HIS A 105 -12.44 12.95 6.01
C HIS A 105 -12.31 13.28 7.50
N ILE A 106 -12.92 12.45 8.33
CA ILE A 106 -12.97 12.59 9.79
C ILE A 106 -11.96 11.64 10.42
N THR A 107 -10.87 12.15 10.96
CA THR A 107 -9.86 11.35 11.66
C THR A 107 -9.01 12.24 12.57
N ASN A 108 -8.13 11.63 13.36
CA ASN A 108 -7.14 12.38 14.15
C ASN A 108 -5.96 12.80 13.27
N PHE A 109 -5.97 14.04 12.77
CA PHE A 109 -4.86 14.60 11.99
C PHE A 109 -3.66 15.01 12.83
N ASN A 110 -3.81 14.98 14.18
CA ASN A 110 -2.72 15.23 15.14
C ASN A 110 -2.14 16.67 15.14
N GLU A 111 -2.92 17.67 14.76
CA GLU A 111 -2.51 19.09 14.71
C GLU A 111 -1.97 19.58 16.07
N ARG A 112 -2.62 19.21 17.18
CA ARG A 112 -2.22 19.56 18.56
C ARG A 112 -0.82 19.06 18.96
N HIS A 113 -0.17 18.26 18.13
CA HIS A 113 1.16 17.70 18.40
C HIS A 113 2.29 18.44 17.68
N ASN A 114 2.03 19.63 17.12
CA ASN A 114 3.03 20.53 16.55
C ASN A 114 3.97 19.82 15.54
N GLY A 115 3.39 19.08 14.58
CA GLY A 115 4.13 18.37 13.54
C GLY A 115 4.68 16.99 13.93
N ARG A 116 4.87 16.71 15.23
CA ARG A 116 5.47 15.44 15.69
C ARG A 116 4.81 14.18 15.13
N LEU A 117 3.51 14.20 14.88
CA LEU A 117 2.74 13.08 14.33
C LEU A 117 2.16 13.40 12.94
N PHE A 118 2.88 14.23 12.17
CA PHE A 118 2.44 14.65 10.83
C PHE A 118 2.33 13.49 9.84
N TYR A 119 3.33 12.60 9.81
CA TYR A 119 3.39 11.45 8.90
C TYR A 119 2.47 10.30 9.37
N ASN A 120 1.18 10.59 9.50
CA ASN A 120 0.20 9.62 9.95
C ASN A 120 -0.67 9.08 8.81
N THR A 121 -1.33 7.95 9.04
CA THR A 121 -2.17 7.30 8.04
C THR A 121 -3.34 8.16 7.56
N GLY A 122 -3.92 8.96 8.45
CA GLY A 122 -5.01 9.89 8.06
C GLY A 122 -4.53 10.85 6.96
N LYS A 123 -3.34 11.42 7.10
CA LYS A 123 -2.74 12.30 6.07
C LYS A 123 -2.42 11.55 4.78
N ARG A 124 -1.88 10.32 4.85
CA ARG A 124 -1.63 9.51 3.64
C ARG A 124 -2.91 9.25 2.84
N ILE A 125 -3.97 8.82 3.51
CA ILE A 125 -5.27 8.59 2.87
C ILE A 125 -5.83 9.91 2.31
N ASN A 126 -5.73 10.98 3.06
CA ASN A 126 -6.20 12.32 2.63
C ASN A 126 -5.49 12.79 1.37
N ASN A 127 -4.15 12.68 1.34
CA ASN A 127 -3.33 13.01 0.18
C ASN A 127 -3.72 12.16 -1.05
N GLY A 128 -4.02 10.87 -0.84
CA GLY A 128 -4.51 9.98 -1.90
C GLY A 128 -5.81 10.50 -2.52
N PHE A 129 -6.77 10.93 -1.73
CA PHE A 129 -8.01 11.53 -2.23
C PHE A 129 -7.76 12.83 -3.01
N ILE A 130 -6.88 13.69 -2.53
CA ILE A 130 -6.52 14.94 -3.21
C ILE A 130 -5.86 14.64 -4.56
N ARG A 131 -4.92 13.68 -4.63
CA ARG A 131 -4.27 13.27 -5.89
C ARG A 131 -5.23 12.67 -6.90
N LEU A 132 -6.27 12.00 -6.44
CA LEU A 132 -7.37 11.55 -7.29
C LEU A 132 -8.25 12.70 -7.78
N GLY A 133 -7.99 13.93 -7.33
CA GLY A 133 -8.69 15.16 -7.75
C GLY A 133 -10.02 15.39 -7.04
N HIS A 134 -10.25 14.73 -5.90
CA HIS A 134 -11.44 14.99 -5.09
C HIS A 134 -11.30 16.29 -4.29
N SER A 135 -12.42 16.91 -3.96
CA SER A 135 -12.49 18.01 -2.99
C SER A 135 -12.55 17.41 -1.59
N VAL A 136 -11.54 17.64 -0.76
CA VAL A 136 -11.42 17.00 0.55
C VAL A 136 -11.44 18.03 1.65
N LEU A 137 -12.40 17.90 2.59
CA LEU A 137 -12.44 18.64 3.82
C LEU A 137 -11.95 17.77 4.98
N GLU A 138 -10.86 18.21 5.63
CA GLU A 138 -10.33 17.54 6.82
C GLU A 138 -11.15 17.95 8.07
N PHE A 139 -11.45 16.95 8.91
CA PHE A 139 -12.11 17.17 10.18
C PHE A 139 -11.41 16.39 11.29
N SER A 140 -10.57 17.06 12.06
CA SER A 140 -9.74 16.42 13.09
C SER A 140 -10.51 16.29 14.41
N ASP A 141 -11.10 15.11 14.63
CA ASP A 141 -11.99 14.85 15.76
C ASP A 141 -11.32 15.09 17.12
N ARG A 142 -10.12 14.55 17.34
CA ARG A 142 -9.42 14.66 18.61
C ARG A 142 -8.77 16.03 18.84
N ASP A 143 -8.42 16.73 17.79
CA ASP A 143 -7.89 18.10 17.88
C ASP A 143 -9.02 19.05 18.27
N ILE A 144 -10.20 18.94 17.64
CA ILE A 144 -11.40 19.70 18.01
C ILE A 144 -11.75 19.47 19.48
N VAL A 145 -11.78 18.23 19.94
CA VAL A 145 -12.02 17.92 21.36
C VAL A 145 -10.97 18.58 22.25
N SER A 146 -9.69 18.54 21.86
CA SER A 146 -8.61 19.14 22.65
C SER A 146 -8.74 20.66 22.78
N TYR A 147 -9.13 21.32 21.68
CA TYR A 147 -9.20 22.78 21.62
C TYR A 147 -10.49 23.36 22.25
N TYR A 148 -11.57 22.61 22.22
CA TYR A 148 -12.90 23.12 22.60
C TYR A 148 -13.48 22.48 23.87
N ARG A 149 -12.65 21.89 24.73
CA ARG A 149 -13.10 21.45 26.07
C ARG A 149 -13.55 22.62 26.91
N SER A 150 -14.64 22.44 27.63
CA SER A 150 -15.18 23.44 28.53
C SER A 150 -15.71 22.79 29.80
N ILE A 151 -16.04 23.59 30.82
CA ILE A 151 -16.65 23.11 32.08
C ILE A 151 -17.96 22.36 31.80
N ASN A 152 -18.74 22.78 30.80
CA ASN A 152 -19.99 22.16 30.41
C ASN A 152 -19.84 20.99 29.42
N ASP A 153 -18.64 20.75 28.90
CA ASP A 153 -18.30 19.65 27.98
C ASP A 153 -16.86 19.18 28.22
N LEU A 154 -16.62 18.57 29.38
CA LEU A 154 -15.29 18.15 29.87
C LEU A 154 -14.57 17.23 28.91
N ASN A 155 -15.30 16.39 28.18
CA ASN A 155 -14.75 15.48 27.18
C ASN A 155 -14.81 16.02 25.75
N GLY A 156 -15.35 17.23 25.54
CA GLY A 156 -15.44 17.89 24.23
C GLY A 156 -16.38 17.21 23.22
N SER A 157 -17.07 16.15 23.62
CA SER A 157 -17.86 15.32 22.70
C SER A 157 -19.13 16.02 22.22
N LYS A 158 -19.80 16.83 23.06
CA LYS A 158 -20.99 17.57 22.64
C LYS A 158 -20.63 18.57 21.56
N THR A 159 -19.60 19.37 21.81
CA THR A 159 -19.09 20.39 20.87
C THR A 159 -18.62 19.77 19.57
N LEU A 160 -17.87 18.64 19.62
CA LEU A 160 -17.43 17.92 18.45
C LEU A 160 -18.60 17.50 17.54
N ASN A 161 -19.62 16.84 18.12
CA ASN A 161 -20.75 16.35 17.34
C ASN A 161 -21.64 17.48 16.81
N LYS A 162 -21.77 18.62 17.57
CA LYS A 162 -22.45 19.83 17.09
C LYS A 162 -21.71 20.43 15.89
N LYS A 163 -20.38 20.62 15.98
CA LYS A 163 -19.54 21.14 14.88
C LYS A 163 -19.63 20.22 13.63
N LEU A 164 -19.68 18.91 13.81
CA LEU A 164 -19.85 18.00 12.68
C LEU A 164 -21.16 18.27 11.94
N LEU A 165 -22.29 18.47 12.65
CA LEU A 165 -23.58 18.78 12.02
C LEU A 165 -23.55 20.12 11.27
N GLU A 166 -22.87 21.12 11.82
CA GLU A 166 -22.67 22.42 11.16
C GLU A 166 -21.84 22.29 9.88
N VAL A 167 -20.73 21.52 9.93
CA VAL A 167 -19.90 21.24 8.76
C VAL A 167 -20.71 20.50 7.68
N ILE A 168 -21.50 19.50 8.04
CA ILE A 168 -22.35 18.77 7.09
C ILE A 168 -23.36 19.71 6.42
N SER A 169 -23.97 20.62 7.15
CA SER A 169 -24.95 21.56 6.56
C SER A 169 -24.31 22.54 5.57
N ASN A 170 -23.06 22.93 5.80
CA ASN A 170 -22.34 23.89 4.96
C ASN A 170 -21.63 23.23 3.76
N TYR A 171 -21.03 22.04 3.96
CA TYR A 171 -20.19 21.39 2.94
C TYR A 171 -20.98 20.36 2.10
N VAL A 172 -21.94 19.66 2.70
CA VAL A 172 -22.73 18.57 2.08
C VAL A 172 -21.84 17.64 1.23
N PRO A 173 -21.07 16.74 1.86
CA PRO A 173 -20.17 15.83 1.15
C PRO A 173 -20.95 14.73 0.42
N ASP A 174 -20.32 14.14 -0.62
CA ASP A 174 -20.82 12.92 -1.25
C ASP A 174 -20.48 11.69 -0.39
N ILE A 175 -19.29 11.73 0.26
CA ILE A 175 -18.80 10.65 1.11
C ILE A 175 -18.25 11.20 2.43
N ILE A 176 -18.62 10.58 3.54
CA ILE A 176 -17.99 10.74 4.84
C ILE A 176 -17.08 9.55 5.08
N VAL A 177 -15.79 9.82 5.29
CA VAL A 177 -14.78 8.81 5.61
C VAL A 177 -14.35 8.95 7.06
N LEU A 178 -14.59 7.92 7.87
CA LEU A 178 -14.26 7.91 9.30
C LEU A 178 -13.00 7.07 9.55
N GLY A 179 -11.95 7.69 10.06
CA GLY A 179 -10.72 7.02 10.48
C GLY A 179 -10.62 6.94 11.99
N HIS A 180 -10.89 5.81 12.60
CA HIS A 180 -10.92 5.63 14.06
C HIS A 180 -11.87 6.58 14.83
N ALA A 181 -12.64 7.39 14.23
CA ALA A 181 -13.43 8.50 14.75
C ALA A 181 -14.35 8.12 15.94
N ASP A 182 -13.73 7.62 17.02
CA ASP A 182 -14.43 7.03 18.19
C ASP A 182 -15.30 8.02 18.94
N LEU A 183 -14.94 9.30 18.89
CA LEU A 183 -15.64 10.39 19.59
C LEU A 183 -16.88 10.89 18.83
N ILE A 184 -17.03 10.49 17.56
CA ILE A 184 -18.25 10.75 16.80
C ILE A 184 -19.32 9.73 17.22
N LYS A 185 -20.45 10.22 17.69
CA LYS A 185 -21.56 9.41 18.19
C LYS A 185 -22.36 8.77 17.05
N SER A 186 -22.78 7.53 17.23
CA SER A 186 -23.63 6.82 16.28
C SER A 186 -24.95 7.53 16.02
N GLU A 187 -25.56 8.16 17.04
CA GLU A 187 -26.79 8.96 16.91
C GLU A 187 -26.58 10.16 15.98
N THR A 188 -25.39 10.80 16.05
CA THR A 188 -25.05 11.92 15.15
C THR A 188 -24.97 11.46 13.70
N LEU A 189 -24.32 10.31 13.45
CA LEU A 189 -24.21 9.73 12.11
C LEU A 189 -25.60 9.30 11.58
N MET A 190 -26.44 8.69 12.41
CA MET A 190 -27.82 8.33 12.03
C MET A 190 -28.66 9.54 11.68
N ARG A 191 -28.53 10.64 12.45
CA ARG A 191 -29.19 11.91 12.15
C ARG A 191 -28.74 12.49 10.81
N ILE A 192 -27.43 12.44 10.50
CA ILE A 192 -26.92 12.86 9.21
C ILE A 192 -27.48 11.98 8.10
N LYS A 193 -27.45 10.66 8.24
CA LYS A 193 -27.96 9.70 7.24
C LYS A 193 -29.46 9.91 6.96
N LYS A 194 -30.25 10.25 7.98
CA LYS A 194 -31.67 10.57 7.84
C LYS A 194 -31.89 11.86 7.06
N ASN A 195 -31.15 12.92 7.37
CA ASN A 195 -31.33 14.24 6.76
C ASN A 195 -30.68 14.37 5.37
N TYR A 196 -29.64 13.57 5.11
CA TYR A 196 -28.85 13.55 3.87
C TYR A 196 -28.69 12.13 3.34
N PRO A 197 -29.77 11.47 2.84
CA PRO A 197 -29.75 10.04 2.51
C PRO A 197 -28.85 9.66 1.34
N ARG A 198 -28.37 10.63 0.55
CA ARG A 198 -27.44 10.41 -0.57
C ARG A 198 -25.99 10.26 -0.11
N ILE A 199 -25.63 10.80 1.06
CA ILE A 199 -24.27 10.73 1.59
C ILE A 199 -23.92 9.27 1.88
N LYS A 200 -22.76 8.81 1.38
CA LYS A 200 -22.20 7.50 1.69
C LYS A 200 -21.28 7.57 2.91
N PHE A 201 -21.30 6.52 3.70
CA PHE A 201 -20.53 6.41 4.94
C PHE A 201 -19.51 5.28 4.81
N VAL A 202 -18.24 5.61 5.00
CA VAL A 202 -17.14 4.66 4.94
C VAL A 202 -16.30 4.80 6.21
N GLN A 203 -15.80 3.68 6.74
CA GLN A 203 -14.84 3.73 7.82
C GLN A 203 -13.57 2.93 7.50
N TRP A 204 -12.45 3.33 8.09
CA TRP A 204 -11.21 2.56 8.09
C TRP A 204 -10.65 2.45 9.51
N PHE A 205 -9.98 1.31 9.80
CA PHE A 205 -9.49 0.98 11.12
C PHE A 205 -8.17 0.21 11.02
N LEU A 206 -7.12 0.73 11.67
CA LEU A 206 -5.76 0.21 11.55
C LEU A 206 -5.31 -0.62 12.75
N ASP A 207 -5.99 -0.48 13.89
CA ASP A 207 -5.62 -1.22 15.10
C ASP A 207 -5.98 -2.70 14.95
N ARG A 208 -5.17 -3.54 15.56
CA ARG A 208 -5.39 -4.98 15.62
C ARG A 208 -6.71 -5.32 16.33
N MET A 209 -7.46 -6.30 15.79
CA MET A 209 -8.82 -6.61 16.25
C MET A 209 -9.05 -8.08 16.60
N ASP A 210 -8.02 -8.89 16.73
CA ASP A 210 -8.16 -10.30 17.13
C ASP A 210 -8.53 -10.47 18.63
N THR A 211 -8.49 -11.71 19.11
CA THR A 211 -8.89 -12.07 20.48
C THR A 211 -8.10 -11.34 21.56
N GLN A 212 -6.83 -11.03 21.32
CA GLN A 212 -5.99 -10.26 22.24
C GLN A 212 -6.39 -8.77 22.32
N TRP A 213 -7.13 -8.27 21.30
CA TRP A 213 -7.48 -6.86 21.13
C TRP A 213 -8.97 -6.64 20.93
N ILE A 214 -9.78 -7.36 21.70
CA ILE A 214 -11.26 -7.39 21.60
C ILE A 214 -11.89 -5.99 21.72
N ASN A 215 -11.29 -5.09 22.49
CA ASN A 215 -11.80 -3.73 22.64
C ASN A 215 -11.68 -2.93 21.33
N ASN A 216 -10.65 -3.17 20.52
CA ASN A 216 -10.52 -2.56 19.22
C ASN A 216 -11.63 -3.07 18.28
N LYS A 217 -11.92 -4.38 18.32
CA LYS A 217 -13.04 -4.95 17.56
C LYS A 217 -14.37 -4.35 17.97
N LYS A 218 -14.63 -4.15 19.28
CA LYS A 218 -15.85 -3.49 19.76
C LYS A 218 -15.97 -2.06 19.20
N ARG A 219 -14.91 -1.27 19.24
CA ARG A 219 -14.87 0.09 18.68
C ARG A 219 -15.18 0.12 17.18
N PHE A 220 -14.62 -0.82 16.41
CA PHE A 220 -14.89 -0.97 14.99
C PHE A 220 -16.37 -1.32 14.72
N LEU A 221 -16.92 -2.25 15.48
CA LEU A 221 -18.30 -2.73 15.32
C LEU A 221 -19.36 -1.70 15.73
N ASP A 222 -19.04 -0.75 16.59
CA ASP A 222 -19.96 0.28 17.10
C ASP A 222 -20.69 1.03 15.98
N LYS A 223 -20.01 1.30 14.87
CA LYS A 223 -20.54 2.06 13.74
C LYS A 223 -20.85 1.22 12.49
N ILE A 224 -20.49 -0.06 12.48
CA ILE A 224 -20.51 -0.89 11.25
C ILE A 224 -21.89 -0.95 10.58
N LYS A 225 -22.96 -0.92 11.37
CA LYS A 225 -24.33 -0.97 10.85
C LYS A 225 -24.75 0.30 10.08
N ILE A 226 -24.07 1.41 10.33
CA ILE A 226 -24.33 2.70 9.68
C ILE A 226 -23.52 2.80 8.39
N MET A 227 -22.38 2.10 8.30
CA MET A 227 -21.44 2.18 7.19
C MET A 227 -21.97 1.48 5.94
N ASP A 228 -21.70 2.07 4.79
CA ASP A 228 -21.92 1.46 3.48
C ASP A 228 -20.75 0.53 3.13
N ALA A 229 -19.51 0.87 3.57
CA ALA A 229 -18.32 0.01 3.50
C ALA A 229 -17.39 0.25 4.69
N SER A 230 -16.63 -0.79 5.08
CA SER A 230 -15.66 -0.71 6.17
C SER A 230 -14.34 -1.35 5.73
N PHE A 231 -13.22 -0.76 6.13
CA PHE A 231 -11.87 -1.22 5.79
C PHE A 231 -11.05 -1.45 7.05
N CYS A 232 -10.25 -2.52 7.06
CA CYS A 232 -9.39 -2.80 8.20
C CYS A 232 -8.09 -3.51 7.78
N THR A 233 -7.05 -3.35 8.60
CA THR A 233 -5.73 -3.96 8.39
C THR A 233 -5.59 -5.38 8.95
N THR A 234 -6.57 -5.90 9.67
CA THR A 234 -6.62 -7.31 10.09
C THR A 234 -7.55 -8.05 9.14
N ASP A 235 -7.24 -9.30 8.80
CA ASP A 235 -8.06 -10.09 7.87
C ASP A 235 -9.53 -10.14 8.29
N PRO A 236 -10.46 -9.49 7.54
CA PRO A 236 -11.87 -9.41 7.94
C PRO A 236 -12.58 -10.77 7.96
N LYS A 237 -12.11 -11.73 7.15
CA LYS A 237 -12.68 -13.09 7.11
C LYS A 237 -12.40 -13.84 8.41
N SER A 238 -11.15 -13.77 8.92
CA SER A 238 -10.78 -14.41 10.19
C SER A 238 -11.51 -13.81 11.41
N LEU A 239 -12.01 -12.60 11.26
CA LEU A 239 -12.73 -11.87 12.31
C LEU A 239 -14.26 -11.96 12.21
N ASN A 240 -14.80 -12.58 11.16
CA ASN A 240 -16.25 -12.66 10.88
C ASN A 240 -16.94 -11.29 10.89
N LEU A 241 -16.38 -10.30 10.15
CA LEU A 241 -16.85 -8.92 10.17
C LEU A 241 -17.93 -8.61 9.11
N GLY A 242 -18.47 -9.63 8.43
CA GLY A 242 -19.52 -9.49 7.43
C GLY A 242 -19.04 -9.08 6.03
N THR A 243 -19.96 -9.02 5.08
CA THR A 243 -19.66 -8.89 3.64
C THR A 243 -19.28 -7.47 3.19
N LYS A 244 -19.56 -6.46 4.00
CA LYS A 244 -19.23 -5.05 3.71
C LYS A 244 -17.90 -4.61 4.32
N THR A 245 -17.11 -5.56 4.84
CA THR A 245 -15.79 -5.28 5.43
C THR A 245 -14.70 -5.85 4.54
N PHE A 246 -13.74 -4.99 4.19
CA PHE A 246 -12.67 -5.27 3.25
C PHE A 246 -11.31 -5.11 3.94
N PHE A 247 -10.33 -5.89 3.49
CA PHE A 247 -8.94 -5.70 3.89
C PHE A 247 -8.39 -4.43 3.22
N MET A 248 -7.65 -3.64 3.99
CA MET A 248 -6.89 -2.49 3.51
C MET A 248 -5.51 -2.52 4.18
N PRO A 249 -4.41 -2.62 3.45
CA PRO A 249 -3.08 -2.51 4.03
C PRO A 249 -2.84 -1.07 4.55
N ASN A 250 -1.84 -0.90 5.42
CA ASN A 250 -1.38 0.44 5.76
C ASN A 250 -0.89 1.15 4.49
N PRO A 251 -1.40 2.35 4.18
CA PRO A 251 -1.04 3.05 2.94
C PRO A 251 0.33 3.71 3.05
N VAL A 252 0.97 3.87 1.90
CA VAL A 252 2.13 4.74 1.67
C VAL A 252 1.70 6.00 0.94
N ASP A 253 2.52 7.03 1.00
CA ASP A 253 2.31 8.28 0.27
C ASP A 253 3.62 8.76 -0.33
N GLU A 254 3.64 9.01 -1.64
CA GLU A 254 4.86 9.42 -2.36
C GLU A 254 5.45 10.75 -1.88
N SER A 255 4.66 11.58 -1.18
CA SER A 255 5.16 12.81 -0.57
C SER A 255 5.82 12.58 0.80
N PHE A 256 5.59 11.42 1.42
CA PHE A 256 6.13 11.03 2.72
C PHE A 256 7.26 10.02 2.58
N GLU A 257 7.04 8.95 1.84
CA GLU A 257 7.98 7.86 1.64
C GLU A 257 8.87 8.14 0.41
N LYS A 258 9.97 8.88 0.59
CA LYS A 258 10.81 9.46 -0.50
C LYS A 258 12.22 8.89 -0.60
N LEU A 259 12.69 8.12 0.39
CA LEU A 259 14.12 7.86 0.55
C LEU A 259 14.72 6.94 -0.51
N LYS A 260 13.93 5.99 -1.05
CA LYS A 260 14.41 5.01 -2.06
C LYS A 260 15.70 4.31 -1.65
N ASN A 261 15.77 3.81 -0.40
CA ASN A 261 16.98 3.19 0.16
C ASN A 261 17.51 2.03 -0.70
N PHE A 262 16.64 1.36 -1.47
CA PHE A 262 17.06 0.32 -2.41
C PHE A 262 18.05 0.79 -3.50
N ASN A 263 18.17 2.11 -3.73
CA ASN A 263 19.15 2.67 -4.67
C ASN A 263 20.50 3.03 -4.02
N ARG A 264 20.66 2.79 -2.72
CA ARG A 264 21.85 3.17 -1.96
C ARG A 264 22.69 1.95 -1.57
N THR A 265 23.97 2.17 -1.42
CA THR A 265 24.95 1.13 -1.02
C THR A 265 25.63 1.44 0.30
N ASP A 266 25.65 2.71 0.71
CA ASP A 266 26.31 3.21 1.91
C ASP A 266 25.30 3.43 3.04
N PHE A 267 25.45 2.67 4.12
CA PHE A 267 24.60 2.76 5.29
C PHE A 267 25.40 2.68 6.58
N ASN A 268 25.01 3.47 7.56
CA ASN A 268 25.62 3.44 8.89
C ASN A 268 25.18 2.24 9.70
N ASN A 269 23.95 1.75 9.45
CA ASN A 269 23.32 0.65 10.20
C ASN A 269 22.83 -0.44 9.24
N ASP A 270 22.75 -1.66 9.74
CA ASP A 270 22.23 -2.79 8.97
C ASP A 270 20.72 -2.95 9.22
N VAL A 271 20.27 -2.88 10.47
CA VAL A 271 18.88 -3.11 10.85
C VAL A 271 18.31 -1.96 11.68
N PHE A 272 17.17 -1.46 11.26
CA PHE A 272 16.38 -0.46 11.99
C PHE A 272 15.19 -1.10 12.69
N PHE A 273 14.96 -0.72 13.95
CA PHE A 273 13.72 -1.00 14.67
C PHE A 273 13.34 0.14 15.61
N ALA A 274 12.10 0.57 15.56
CA ALA A 274 11.56 1.56 16.47
C ALA A 274 10.19 1.13 17.00
N MET A 275 9.92 1.37 18.28
CA MET A 275 8.62 1.15 18.88
C MET A 275 8.24 2.31 19.83
N SER A 276 6.94 2.52 20.01
CA SER A 276 6.45 3.55 20.94
C SER A 276 6.43 3.09 22.40
N HIS A 277 6.46 1.79 22.64
CA HIS A 277 6.44 1.18 23.98
C HIS A 277 5.29 1.70 24.88
N GLY A 278 4.13 2.00 24.27
CA GLY A 278 2.99 2.61 24.99
C GLY A 278 3.36 3.92 25.68
N VAL A 279 4.08 4.76 24.98
CA VAL A 279 4.61 6.05 25.42
C VAL A 279 3.50 6.99 25.85
N HIS A 280 3.65 7.62 26.99
CA HIS A 280 2.77 8.70 27.39
C HIS A 280 3.37 10.05 26.93
N ARG A 281 2.59 10.84 26.19
CA ARG A 281 3.00 12.14 25.66
C ARG A 281 4.32 12.12 24.87
N GLY A 282 4.63 11.02 24.18
CA GLY A 282 5.82 10.91 23.36
C GLY A 282 7.12 10.60 24.09
N LYS A 283 7.09 10.24 25.38
CA LYS A 283 8.28 9.91 26.18
C LYS A 283 8.20 8.50 26.75
N LEU A 284 9.31 7.79 26.73
CA LEU A 284 9.44 6.46 27.34
C LEU A 284 9.34 6.57 28.86
N LYS A 285 8.49 5.78 29.49
CA LYS A 285 8.38 5.67 30.94
C LYS A 285 9.37 4.65 31.47
N LYS A 286 10.10 5.00 32.53
CA LYS A 286 10.97 4.05 33.27
C LYS A 286 10.16 2.86 33.78
N GLY A 287 10.76 1.67 33.72
CA GLY A 287 10.19 0.43 34.26
C GLY A 287 9.04 -0.16 33.46
N LYS A 288 8.69 0.39 32.30
CA LYS A 288 7.72 -0.24 31.43
C LYS A 288 8.41 -1.32 30.59
N PHE A 289 7.88 -2.54 30.65
CA PHE A 289 8.40 -3.70 29.96
C PHE A 289 7.59 -4.01 28.70
N ASP A 290 8.27 -4.52 27.65
CA ASP A 290 7.64 -4.98 26.42
C ASP A 290 8.39 -6.23 25.92
N ASP A 291 7.67 -7.31 25.60
CA ASP A 291 8.25 -8.58 25.16
C ASP A 291 9.13 -8.47 23.91
N ARG A 292 8.85 -7.46 23.06
CA ARG A 292 9.67 -7.20 21.88
C ARG A 292 11.10 -6.79 22.24
N GLU A 293 11.27 -6.10 23.36
CA GLU A 293 12.58 -5.69 23.86
C GLU A 293 13.45 -6.90 24.20
N ASN A 294 12.86 -7.89 24.88
CA ASN A 294 13.54 -9.17 25.15
C ASN A 294 13.91 -9.90 23.86
N PHE A 295 13.00 -9.94 22.91
CA PHE A 295 13.27 -10.60 21.64
C PHE A 295 14.43 -9.93 20.90
N ILE A 296 14.44 -8.62 20.80
CA ILE A 296 15.52 -7.85 20.16
C ILE A 296 16.84 -8.05 20.91
N ASN A 297 16.84 -7.98 22.25
CA ASN A 297 18.05 -8.17 23.05
C ASN A 297 18.67 -9.56 22.86
N LYS A 298 17.85 -10.61 22.68
CA LYS A 298 18.36 -11.94 22.33
C LYS A 298 19.01 -11.99 20.94
N ILE A 299 18.49 -11.22 19.98
CA ILE A 299 19.10 -11.13 18.65
C ILE A 299 20.45 -10.40 18.72
N LEU A 300 20.50 -9.29 19.46
CA LEU A 300 21.75 -8.53 19.63
C LEU A 300 22.88 -9.40 20.18
N LEU A 301 22.58 -10.24 21.19
CA LEU A 301 23.56 -11.17 21.78
C LEU A 301 24.04 -12.25 20.79
N LYS A 302 23.19 -12.66 19.85
CA LYS A 302 23.51 -13.70 18.86
C LYS A 302 24.16 -13.16 17.58
N SER A 303 24.05 -11.87 17.34
CA SER A 303 24.52 -11.23 16.11
C SER A 303 25.30 -9.94 16.43
N PRO A 304 26.47 -10.07 17.13
CA PRO A 304 27.23 -8.91 17.60
C PRO A 304 27.80 -8.06 16.44
N ASP A 305 28.01 -8.65 15.27
CA ASP A 305 28.55 -7.97 14.09
C ASP A 305 27.49 -7.16 13.30
N VAL A 306 26.20 -7.29 13.64
CA VAL A 306 25.11 -6.57 13.00
C VAL A 306 24.86 -5.25 13.71
N ARG A 307 24.91 -4.15 12.96
CA ARG A 307 24.70 -2.80 13.49
C ARG A 307 23.22 -2.48 13.53
N PHE A 308 22.65 -2.45 14.73
CA PHE A 308 21.25 -2.12 14.96
C PHE A 308 21.07 -0.65 15.31
N ASP A 309 20.07 0.00 14.72
CA ASP A 309 19.56 1.31 15.14
C ASP A 309 18.18 1.14 15.78
N LEU A 310 18.13 1.31 17.11
CA LEU A 310 17.00 0.93 17.96
C LEU A 310 16.42 2.15 18.67
N TYR A 311 15.08 2.29 18.68
CA TYR A 311 14.39 3.38 19.37
C TYR A 311 13.16 2.91 20.14
N GLY A 312 12.87 3.60 21.26
CA GLY A 312 11.75 3.28 22.13
C GLY A 312 11.96 2.04 23.00
N MET A 313 13.22 1.62 23.19
CA MET A 313 13.65 0.48 24.02
C MET A 313 15.05 0.73 24.57
N ASN A 314 15.50 -0.14 25.51
CA ASN A 314 16.83 -0.06 26.11
C ASN A 314 17.18 1.36 26.61
N ASN A 315 16.24 2.04 27.26
CA ASN A 315 16.35 3.43 27.72
C ASN A 315 16.54 4.48 26.64
N ARG A 316 16.54 4.13 25.36
CA ARG A 316 16.57 5.06 24.24
C ARG A 316 15.15 5.53 23.91
N GLN A 317 14.96 6.84 23.84
CA GLN A 317 13.65 7.43 23.56
C GLN A 317 13.14 7.06 22.18
N PRO A 318 11.81 6.98 21.98
CA PRO A 318 11.23 6.87 20.65
C PRO A 318 11.45 8.15 19.83
N ILE A 319 11.49 8.00 18.52
CA ILE A 319 11.67 9.08 17.55
C ILE A 319 10.42 9.28 16.71
N TRP A 320 10.24 10.48 16.17
CA TRP A 320 9.05 10.90 15.48
C TRP A 320 9.39 11.81 14.29
N ALA A 321 8.45 11.98 13.38
CA ALA A 321 8.54 12.91 12.26
C ALA A 321 9.87 12.77 11.49
N ASP A 322 10.58 13.86 11.25
CA ASP A 322 11.81 13.88 10.46
C ASP A 322 12.95 13.10 11.12
N ASP A 323 13.02 13.03 12.45
CA ASP A 323 14.02 12.21 13.13
C ASP A 323 13.83 10.72 12.78
N PHE A 324 12.57 10.27 12.66
CA PHE A 324 12.27 8.91 12.21
C PHE A 324 12.71 8.69 10.76
N ILE A 325 12.41 9.63 9.87
CA ILE A 325 12.81 9.56 8.44
C ILE A 325 14.34 9.56 8.32
N ASN A 326 15.03 10.43 9.08
CA ASN A 326 16.49 10.49 9.10
C ASN A 326 17.10 9.17 9.60
N ALA A 327 16.55 8.57 10.65
CA ALA A 327 17.04 7.29 11.17
C ALA A 327 16.87 6.14 10.16
N ILE A 328 15.70 5.99 9.55
CA ILE A 328 15.49 4.93 8.55
C ILE A 328 16.33 5.14 7.29
N SER A 329 16.70 6.39 6.95
CA SER A 329 17.59 6.66 5.83
C SER A 329 18.99 6.07 6.01
N GLN A 330 19.40 5.76 7.24
CA GLN A 330 20.73 5.24 7.58
C GLN A 330 20.77 3.71 7.69
N SER A 331 19.68 3.00 7.35
CA SER A 331 19.56 1.56 7.54
C SER A 331 19.15 0.84 6.27
N LYS A 332 19.63 -0.40 6.08
CA LYS A 332 19.31 -1.27 4.93
C LYS A 332 17.99 -2.02 5.13
N ILE A 333 17.82 -2.57 6.34
CA ILE A 333 16.75 -3.51 6.70
C ILE A 333 15.83 -2.86 7.72
N GLY A 334 14.54 -3.01 7.53
CA GLY A 334 13.50 -2.60 8.48
C GLY A 334 12.85 -3.80 9.14
N LEU A 335 12.95 -3.91 10.46
CA LEU A 335 12.27 -4.97 11.21
C LEU A 335 10.86 -4.53 11.61
N ASN A 336 9.85 -5.29 11.17
CA ASN A 336 8.48 -5.09 11.58
C ASN A 336 8.03 -6.15 12.59
N LEU A 337 8.21 -5.85 13.86
CA LEU A 337 7.82 -6.70 14.96
C LEU A 337 6.60 -6.11 15.68
N SER A 338 5.46 -6.78 15.58
CA SER A 338 4.22 -6.37 16.24
C SER A 338 4.18 -6.83 17.71
N GLN A 339 3.39 -6.14 18.53
CA GLN A 339 3.15 -6.55 19.91
C GLN A 339 2.26 -7.79 19.95
N GLY A 340 2.58 -8.75 20.83
CA GLY A 340 1.88 -10.03 20.95
C GLY A 340 2.12 -10.97 19.77
N MET A 341 1.29 -12.02 19.65
CA MET A 341 1.40 -12.98 18.55
C MET A 341 0.99 -12.34 17.22
N ALA A 342 1.59 -12.77 16.12
CA ALA A 342 1.22 -12.28 14.81
C ALA A 342 -0.25 -12.59 14.46
N ALA A 343 -0.93 -11.66 13.83
CA ALA A 343 -2.29 -11.86 13.29
C ALA A 343 -2.28 -11.76 11.77
N LYS A 344 -3.13 -12.56 11.14
CA LYS A 344 -3.22 -12.61 9.68
C LYS A 344 -3.51 -11.22 9.08
N TYR A 345 -2.69 -10.81 8.13
CA TYR A 345 -2.70 -9.54 7.40
C TYR A 345 -2.49 -8.29 8.26
N TYR A 346 -2.29 -8.44 9.58
CA TYR A 346 -2.02 -7.30 10.43
C TYR A 346 -0.55 -6.89 10.41
N SER A 347 -0.33 -5.61 10.19
CA SER A 347 0.96 -4.95 10.40
C SER A 347 0.75 -3.60 11.10
N SER A 348 1.78 -3.11 11.79
CA SER A 348 1.78 -1.74 12.29
C SER A 348 2.04 -0.74 11.15
N ASP A 349 1.74 0.54 11.38
CA ASP A 349 2.03 1.63 10.42
C ASP A 349 3.51 1.67 9.99
N ARG A 350 4.42 1.22 10.84
CA ARG A 350 5.86 1.05 10.55
C ARG A 350 6.11 0.22 9.29
N PHE A 351 5.29 -0.81 9.04
CA PHE A 351 5.38 -1.62 7.81
C PHE A 351 5.40 -0.73 6.56
N ALA A 352 4.39 0.13 6.42
CA ALA A 352 4.26 1.02 5.28
C ALA A 352 5.43 2.01 5.20
N GLN A 353 5.83 2.57 6.33
CA GLN A 353 6.94 3.52 6.40
C GLN A 353 8.28 2.90 5.98
N LEU A 354 8.56 1.66 6.38
CA LEU A 354 9.81 0.98 6.05
C LEU A 354 9.85 0.57 4.57
N ILE A 355 8.84 -0.16 4.10
CA ILE A 355 8.82 -0.65 2.72
C ILE A 355 8.65 0.50 1.72
N GLY A 356 7.84 1.51 2.03
CA GLY A 356 7.63 2.67 1.18
C GLY A 356 8.89 3.53 1.01
N ASN A 357 9.78 3.54 2.01
CA ASN A 357 11.09 4.21 1.92
C ASN A 357 12.19 3.32 1.32
N GLY A 358 11.86 2.09 0.92
CA GLY A 358 12.76 1.21 0.19
C GLY A 358 13.76 0.43 1.06
N LEU A 359 13.42 0.17 2.34
CA LEU A 359 14.18 -0.77 3.16
C LEU A 359 13.72 -2.20 2.86
N LEU A 360 14.65 -3.16 2.91
CA LEU A 360 14.27 -4.57 2.92
C LEU A 360 13.50 -4.89 4.19
N LEU A 361 12.24 -5.25 4.04
CA LEU A 361 11.35 -5.48 5.17
C LEU A 361 11.48 -6.91 5.71
N MET A 362 11.66 -7.04 7.02
CA MET A 362 11.53 -8.32 7.74
C MET A 362 10.22 -8.34 8.55
N ILE A 363 9.40 -9.37 8.36
CA ILE A 363 8.09 -9.52 9.01
C ILE A 363 7.82 -10.97 9.42
N ASP A 364 7.06 -11.18 10.50
CA ASP A 364 6.66 -12.50 10.98
C ASP A 364 5.82 -13.24 9.92
N LYS A 365 6.21 -14.47 9.57
CA LYS A 365 5.55 -15.33 8.57
C LYS A 365 4.08 -15.65 8.90
N ASN A 366 3.70 -15.61 10.19
CA ASN A 366 2.33 -15.87 10.60
C ASN A 366 1.38 -14.73 10.22
N THR A 367 1.90 -13.56 9.83
CA THR A 367 1.11 -12.47 9.25
C THR A 367 0.57 -12.79 7.86
N LYS A 368 1.13 -13.79 7.17
CA LYS A 368 0.73 -14.24 5.82
C LYS A 368 0.86 -13.16 4.75
N PHE A 369 1.83 -12.26 4.88
CA PHE A 369 2.10 -11.25 3.85
C PHE A 369 2.67 -11.84 2.54
N ASN A 370 3.12 -13.10 2.54
CA ASN A 370 3.40 -13.86 1.31
C ASN A 370 2.19 -14.05 0.38
N HIS A 371 1.01 -13.62 0.78
CA HIS A 371 -0.15 -13.53 -0.11
C HIS A 371 -0.15 -12.26 -0.96
N PHE A 372 0.72 -11.29 -0.66
CA PHE A 372 0.78 -9.98 -1.32
C PHE A 372 2.17 -9.67 -1.89
N PHE A 373 3.21 -10.34 -1.38
CA PHE A 373 4.61 -10.12 -1.75
C PHE A 373 5.30 -11.44 -2.06
N ASP A 374 6.20 -11.43 -3.03
CA ASP A 374 7.05 -12.57 -3.36
C ASP A 374 8.27 -12.67 -2.40
N ASN A 375 8.96 -13.82 -2.42
CA ASN A 375 10.07 -14.09 -1.50
C ASN A 375 11.31 -13.22 -1.73
N ASP A 376 11.42 -12.57 -2.88
CA ASP A 376 12.47 -11.63 -3.25
C ASP A 376 12.12 -10.16 -2.93
N GLU A 377 10.87 -9.90 -2.51
CA GLU A 377 10.42 -8.55 -2.17
C GLU A 377 10.47 -8.27 -0.66
N ILE A 378 10.20 -9.27 0.17
CA ILE A 378 10.24 -9.16 1.65
C ILE A 378 10.84 -10.43 2.28
N VAL A 379 11.39 -10.30 3.49
CA VAL A 379 11.87 -11.43 4.29
C VAL A 379 10.85 -11.82 5.33
N MET A 380 10.39 -13.07 5.28
CA MET A 380 9.47 -13.63 6.26
C MET A 380 10.19 -14.59 7.20
N TYR A 381 10.23 -14.28 8.50
CA TYR A 381 10.93 -15.10 9.51
C TYR A 381 9.99 -15.91 10.40
#